data_580363a856d385b6dc07cf94c272e5b7
#
_entry.id   580363a856d385b6dc07cf94c272e5b7
#
_cell.length_a   1.000
_cell.length_b   1.000
_cell.length_c   1.000
_cell.angle_alpha   90.00
_cell.angle_beta   90.00
_cell.angle_gamma   90.00
#
_symmetry.space_group_name_H-M   'P 1'
#
loop_
_entity.id
_entity.type
_entity.pdbx_description
1 polymer ?
#
loop_
_entity_poly.entity_id
_entity_poly.type
_entity_poly.pdbx_seq_one_letter_code
_entity_poly.pdbx_strand_id
1 'polypeptide(L)'
;MGLNPGAELVADRLLLIAIDDRTGKLRASSEVLSFGLAGGLLVELLLTRYMALDAQDMPVVHSQWNVTQALAAFHHDILATMCGEPERLDLDTWVSYLAKPALGWVSERLAKAGLLKKEWRGYRPQSSAQAAEPRVRLTHLVTRHEHLAAVDLALLALTVHAGLRQEIVWQNPGRDNPFVDSQLHRLRTDPWLHSLYAVTTAVDHKISRRAFAH
;
A
#
# COMPACT_ATOMS: atom_id res chain seq x y z
N MET A 1 11.46 -9.73 20.97
CA MET A 1 11.16 -8.34 20.56
C MET A 1 9.83 -8.40 19.85
N GLY A 2 8.73 -8.02 20.53
CA GLY A 2 7.39 -8.06 19.94
C GLY A 2 7.27 -6.98 18.87
N LEU A 3 7.02 -7.38 17.64
CA LEU A 3 6.63 -6.50 16.57
C LEU A 3 5.39 -5.73 17.02
N ASN A 4 5.45 -4.41 16.95
CA ASN A 4 4.30 -3.56 17.22
C ASN A 4 3.33 -3.75 16.02
N PRO A 5 2.22 -4.49 16.15
CA PRO A 5 1.43 -4.95 15.01
C PRO A 5 0.74 -3.84 14.21
N GLY A 6 0.88 -2.59 14.63
CA GLY A 6 0.22 -1.45 13.99
C GLY A 6 1.09 -0.61 13.03
N ALA A 7 2.41 -0.84 12.96
CA ALA A 7 3.31 0.11 12.28
C ALA A 7 3.98 -0.43 11.00
N GLU A 8 3.79 -1.70 10.64
CA GLU A 8 4.56 -2.34 9.56
C GLU A 8 3.75 -2.67 8.30
N LEU A 9 2.45 -2.47 8.32
CA LEU A 9 1.60 -2.79 7.18
C LEU A 9 1.70 -1.73 6.09
N VAL A 10 1.85 -2.17 4.84
CA VAL A 10 2.09 -1.30 3.68
C VAL A 10 0.93 -0.33 3.44
N ALA A 11 -0.31 -0.83 3.52
CA ALA A 11 -1.49 0.00 3.32
C ALA A 11 -1.66 1.04 4.45
N ASP A 12 -1.33 0.70 5.70
CA ASP A 12 -1.36 1.63 6.83
C ASP A 12 -0.37 2.78 6.64
N ARG A 13 0.87 2.43 6.29
CA ARG A 13 1.91 3.43 6.03
C ARG A 13 1.55 4.32 4.84
N LEU A 14 1.00 3.75 3.77
CA LEU A 14 0.57 4.52 2.60
C LEU A 14 -0.53 5.52 2.99
N LEU A 15 -1.52 5.10 3.78
CA LEU A 15 -2.58 6.00 4.23
C LEU A 15 -2.01 7.12 5.11
N LEU A 16 -1.09 6.80 6.04
CA LEU A 16 -0.45 7.81 6.89
C LEU A 16 0.43 8.79 6.07
N ILE A 17 1.08 8.35 5.00
CA ILE A 17 1.78 9.25 4.06
C ILE A 17 0.79 10.17 3.33
N ALA A 18 -0.36 9.63 2.95
CA ALA A 18 -1.39 10.33 2.18
C ALA A 18 -2.25 11.27 3.02
N ILE A 19 -2.29 11.13 4.34
CA ILE A 19 -3.02 12.02 5.24
C ILE A 19 -2.11 13.18 5.67
N ASP A 20 -2.65 14.39 5.63
CA ASP A 20 -2.00 15.53 6.29
C ASP A 20 -2.02 15.33 7.81
N ASP A 21 -0.84 15.27 8.39
CA ASP A 21 -0.61 14.93 9.80
C ASP A 21 -1.21 15.92 10.81
N ARG A 22 -1.62 17.10 10.34
CA ARG A 22 -2.22 18.18 11.14
C ARG A 22 -3.72 18.29 10.94
N THR A 23 -4.17 18.23 9.69
CA THR A 23 -5.56 18.52 9.32
C THR A 23 -6.40 17.26 9.08
N GLY A 24 -5.77 16.11 8.83
CA GLY A 24 -6.43 14.88 8.44
C GLY A 24 -6.94 14.86 6.99
N LYS A 25 -6.66 15.91 6.20
CA LYS A 25 -7.04 15.95 4.79
C LYS A 25 -6.17 15.00 3.96
N LEU A 26 -6.76 14.37 2.97
CA LEU A 26 -6.01 13.55 2.01
C LEU A 26 -5.20 14.45 1.07
N ARG A 27 -3.96 14.07 0.80
CA ARG A 27 -3.02 14.73 -0.13
C ARG A 27 -3.21 14.26 -1.58
N ALA A 28 -3.92 13.14 -1.78
CA ALA A 28 -4.32 12.62 -3.08
C ALA A 28 -5.84 12.47 -3.12
N SER A 29 -6.42 12.28 -4.31
CA SER A 29 -7.84 11.97 -4.41
C SER A 29 -8.15 10.64 -3.68
N SER A 30 -9.32 10.56 -3.05
CA SER A 30 -9.74 9.34 -2.33
C SER A 30 -9.77 8.12 -3.25
N GLU A 31 -10.09 8.31 -4.52
CA GLU A 31 -10.16 7.24 -5.51
C GLU A 31 -8.77 6.69 -5.87
N VAL A 32 -7.81 7.57 -6.21
CA VAL A 32 -6.42 7.18 -6.48
C VAL A 32 -5.81 6.48 -5.26
N LEU A 33 -6.05 7.04 -4.08
CA LEU A 33 -5.57 6.45 -2.84
C LEU A 33 -6.19 5.07 -2.58
N SER A 34 -7.48 4.88 -2.89
CA SER A 34 -8.14 3.59 -2.73
C SER A 34 -7.51 2.48 -3.58
N PHE A 35 -7.08 2.76 -4.81
CA PHE A 35 -6.31 1.82 -5.62
C PHE A 35 -4.94 1.52 -5.00
N GLY A 36 -4.23 2.54 -4.53
CA GLY A 36 -2.96 2.35 -3.82
C GLY A 36 -3.10 1.49 -2.57
N LEU A 37 -4.15 1.73 -1.77
CA LEU A 37 -4.44 0.95 -0.56
C LEU A 37 -4.81 -0.50 -0.89
N ALA A 38 -5.60 -0.74 -1.94
CA ALA A 38 -5.89 -2.09 -2.43
C ALA A 38 -4.61 -2.83 -2.81
N GLY A 39 -3.70 -2.18 -3.54
CA GLY A 39 -2.37 -2.73 -3.82
C GLY A 39 -1.57 -3.00 -2.57
N GLY A 40 -1.60 -2.11 -1.59
CA GLY A 40 -0.95 -2.29 -0.29
C GLY A 40 -1.45 -3.54 0.45
N LEU A 41 -2.77 -3.78 0.47
CA LEU A 41 -3.37 -4.98 1.06
C LEU A 41 -2.93 -6.26 0.34
N LEU A 42 -2.86 -6.26 -0.99
CA LEU A 42 -2.36 -7.41 -1.77
C LEU A 42 -0.86 -7.66 -1.52
N VAL A 43 -0.05 -6.59 -1.42
CA VAL A 43 1.37 -6.69 -1.05
C VAL A 43 1.53 -7.30 0.35
N GLU A 44 0.70 -6.92 1.31
CA GLU A 44 0.71 -7.51 2.66
C GLU A 44 0.47 -9.03 2.62
N LEU A 45 -0.49 -9.49 1.80
CA LEU A 45 -0.77 -10.91 1.61
C LEU A 45 0.39 -11.66 0.92
N LEU A 46 1.08 -11.04 -0.02
CA LEU A 46 2.30 -11.61 -0.65
C LEU A 46 3.45 -11.72 0.35
N LEU A 47 3.73 -10.65 1.10
CA LEU A 47 4.83 -10.62 2.07
C LEU A 47 4.62 -11.59 3.23
N THR A 48 3.37 -11.83 3.61
CA THR A 48 3.01 -12.81 4.64
C THR A 48 2.88 -14.24 4.10
N ARG A 49 3.03 -14.42 2.78
CA ARG A 49 2.90 -15.71 2.08
C ARG A 49 1.52 -16.37 2.20
N TYR A 50 0.47 -15.60 2.44
CA TYR A 50 -0.90 -16.09 2.35
C TYR A 50 -1.40 -16.14 0.91
N MET A 51 -0.79 -15.34 0.05
CA MET A 51 -1.02 -15.30 -1.39
C MET A 51 0.32 -15.39 -2.13
N ALA A 52 0.30 -16.02 -3.29
CA ALA A 52 1.38 -15.97 -4.28
C ALA A 52 0.81 -15.60 -5.65
N LEU A 53 1.69 -15.32 -6.61
CA LEU A 53 1.31 -15.26 -8.03
C LEU A 53 1.83 -16.51 -8.72
N ASP A 54 1.03 -17.06 -9.63
CA ASP A 54 1.47 -18.15 -10.49
C ASP A 54 2.28 -17.63 -11.71
N ALA A 55 2.63 -18.53 -12.61
CA ALA A 55 3.43 -18.21 -13.80
C ALA A 55 2.73 -17.26 -14.80
N GLN A 56 1.45 -17.00 -14.64
CA GLN A 56 0.63 -16.07 -15.41
C GLN A 56 0.28 -14.80 -14.61
N ASP A 57 0.97 -14.55 -13.50
CA ASP A 57 0.72 -13.46 -12.57
C ASP A 57 -0.70 -13.45 -11.97
N MET A 58 -1.36 -14.63 -11.96
CA MET A 58 -2.67 -14.76 -11.34
C MET A 58 -2.55 -15.03 -9.85
N PRO A 59 -3.32 -14.32 -9.00
CA PRO A 59 -3.32 -14.54 -7.56
C PRO A 59 -3.77 -15.95 -7.20
N VAL A 60 -3.00 -16.59 -6.32
CA VAL A 60 -3.29 -17.92 -5.76
C VAL A 60 -3.20 -17.84 -4.25
N VAL A 61 -4.27 -18.20 -3.56
CA VAL A 61 -4.31 -18.27 -2.09
C VAL A 61 -3.74 -19.60 -1.64
N HIS A 62 -2.82 -19.59 -0.69
CA HIS A 62 -2.29 -20.83 -0.10
C HIS A 62 -3.33 -21.50 0.81
N SER A 63 -3.58 -22.79 0.60
CA SER A 63 -4.60 -23.57 1.33
C SER A 63 -4.35 -23.71 2.84
N GLN A 64 -3.14 -23.38 3.32
CA GLN A 64 -2.74 -23.50 4.73
C GLN A 64 -2.82 -22.17 5.48
N TRP A 65 -3.56 -21.17 4.97
CA TRP A 65 -3.77 -19.97 5.76
C TRP A 65 -4.61 -20.33 7.01
N ASN A 66 -3.95 -20.34 8.16
CA ASN A 66 -4.59 -20.66 9.42
C ASN A 66 -5.04 -19.35 10.09
N VAL A 67 -6.33 -19.25 10.37
CA VAL A 67 -7.03 -18.09 10.96
C VAL A 67 -6.40 -17.59 12.27
N THR A 68 -5.52 -18.38 12.90
CA THR A 68 -4.98 -18.12 14.23
C THR A 68 -3.75 -17.19 14.25
N GLN A 69 -3.17 -16.84 13.13
CA GLN A 69 -2.07 -15.86 13.11
C GLN A 69 -2.63 -14.48 12.77
N ALA A 70 -2.26 -13.53 13.59
CA ALA A 70 -2.60 -12.10 13.69
C ALA A 70 -2.76 -11.27 12.39
N LEU A 71 -3.49 -11.79 11.42
CA LEU A 71 -4.01 -10.99 10.32
C LEU A 71 -5.17 -10.14 10.82
N ALA A 72 -5.26 -8.91 10.35
CA ALA A 72 -6.45 -8.12 10.58
C ALA A 72 -7.67 -8.81 9.97
N ALA A 73 -8.85 -8.67 10.60
CA ALA A 73 -10.07 -9.37 10.21
C ALA A 73 -10.37 -9.25 8.69
N PHE A 74 -10.10 -8.09 8.09
CA PHE A 74 -10.34 -7.88 6.66
C PHE A 74 -9.34 -8.61 5.73
N HIS A 75 -8.11 -8.95 6.16
CA HIS A 75 -7.26 -9.86 5.36
C HIS A 75 -7.88 -11.24 5.27
N HIS A 76 -8.50 -11.70 6.37
CA HIS A 76 -9.28 -12.92 6.36
C HIS A 76 -10.43 -12.83 5.37
N ASP A 77 -11.19 -11.72 5.38
CA ASP A 77 -12.30 -11.50 4.47
C ASP A 77 -11.85 -11.45 3.00
N ILE A 78 -10.69 -10.83 2.72
CA ILE A 78 -10.09 -10.82 1.38
C ILE A 78 -9.77 -12.26 0.94
N LEU A 79 -9.05 -13.03 1.77
CA LEU A 79 -8.67 -14.40 1.44
C LEU A 79 -9.88 -15.31 1.26
N ALA A 80 -10.89 -15.19 2.12
CA ALA A 80 -12.14 -15.93 2.01
C ALA A 80 -12.87 -15.59 0.71
N THR A 81 -12.92 -14.31 0.33
CA THR A 81 -13.50 -13.87 -0.93
C THR A 81 -12.73 -14.43 -2.12
N MET A 82 -11.39 -14.37 -2.09
CA MET A 82 -10.55 -14.92 -3.16
C MET A 82 -10.72 -16.44 -3.31
N CYS A 83 -10.86 -17.17 -2.20
CA CYS A 83 -11.11 -18.62 -2.23
C CYS A 83 -12.53 -18.99 -2.70
N GLY A 84 -13.51 -18.12 -2.42
CA GLY A 84 -14.91 -18.32 -2.81
C GLY A 84 -15.23 -17.92 -4.25
N GLU A 85 -14.32 -17.19 -4.92
CA GLU A 85 -14.52 -16.76 -6.30
C GLU A 85 -14.34 -17.93 -7.27
N PRO A 86 -15.40 -18.30 -8.04
CA PRO A 86 -15.33 -19.44 -8.94
C PRO A 86 -14.45 -19.20 -10.17
N GLU A 87 -14.26 -17.93 -10.55
CA GLU A 87 -13.42 -17.55 -11.67
C GLU A 87 -12.05 -17.06 -11.20
N ARG A 88 -11.03 -17.37 -11.99
CA ARG A 88 -9.68 -16.84 -11.71
C ARG A 88 -9.61 -15.38 -12.18
N LEU A 89 -9.65 -14.45 -11.23
CA LEU A 89 -9.57 -13.04 -11.49
C LEU A 89 -8.11 -12.56 -11.49
N ASP A 90 -7.77 -11.66 -12.41
CA ASP A 90 -6.46 -11.03 -12.50
C ASP A 90 -6.23 -9.96 -11.40
N LEU A 91 -4.99 -9.52 -11.27
CA LEU A 91 -4.61 -8.47 -10.30
C LEU A 91 -5.36 -7.16 -10.52
N ASP A 92 -5.57 -6.78 -11.78
CA ASP A 92 -6.31 -5.57 -12.15
C ASP A 92 -7.74 -5.59 -11.60
N THR A 93 -8.40 -6.74 -11.72
CA THR A 93 -9.76 -6.96 -11.22
C THR A 93 -9.79 -6.95 -9.70
N TRP A 94 -8.84 -7.63 -9.04
CA TRP A 94 -8.73 -7.62 -7.57
C TRP A 94 -8.43 -6.23 -7.02
N VAL A 95 -7.53 -5.48 -7.64
CA VAL A 95 -7.27 -4.07 -7.24
C VAL A 95 -8.55 -3.25 -7.34
N SER A 96 -9.33 -3.39 -8.42
CA SER A 96 -10.60 -2.66 -8.58
C SER A 96 -11.66 -3.06 -7.55
N TYR A 97 -11.75 -4.34 -7.24
CA TYR A 97 -12.69 -4.87 -6.25
C TYR A 97 -12.35 -4.35 -4.85
N LEU A 98 -11.09 -4.51 -4.44
CA LEU A 98 -10.61 -4.13 -3.12
C LEU A 98 -10.54 -2.62 -2.92
N ALA A 99 -10.36 -1.82 -3.96
CA ALA A 99 -10.33 -0.36 -3.87
C ALA A 99 -11.60 0.21 -3.24
N LYS A 100 -12.76 -0.42 -3.46
CA LYS A 100 -14.05 0.07 -2.93
C LYS A 100 -14.06 0.16 -1.40
N PRO A 101 -13.70 -0.89 -0.65
CA PRO A 101 -13.67 -0.87 0.81
C PRO A 101 -12.31 -0.45 1.41
N ALA A 102 -11.22 -0.43 0.65
CA ALA A 102 -9.84 -0.31 1.16
C ALA A 102 -9.64 0.91 2.06
N LEU A 103 -10.08 2.09 1.63
CA LEU A 103 -9.92 3.32 2.43
C LEU A 103 -10.65 3.22 3.79
N GLY A 104 -11.85 2.65 3.80
CA GLY A 104 -12.61 2.42 5.02
C GLY A 104 -11.92 1.42 5.94
N TRP A 105 -11.53 0.27 5.42
CA TRP A 105 -10.87 -0.80 6.19
C TRP A 105 -9.56 -0.34 6.83
N VAL A 106 -8.69 0.29 6.05
CA VAL A 106 -7.40 0.78 6.55
C VAL A 106 -7.58 1.90 7.55
N SER A 107 -8.52 2.83 7.31
CA SER A 107 -8.84 3.90 8.27
C SER A 107 -9.37 3.36 9.60
N GLU A 108 -10.25 2.35 9.56
CA GLU A 108 -10.76 1.70 10.78
C GLU A 108 -9.67 0.92 11.53
N ARG A 109 -8.78 0.24 10.81
CA ARG A 109 -7.62 -0.44 11.39
C ARG A 109 -6.73 0.54 12.15
N LEU A 110 -6.37 1.65 11.51
CA LEU A 110 -5.56 2.70 12.13
C LEU A 110 -6.28 3.37 13.32
N ALA A 111 -7.60 3.51 13.25
CA ALA A 111 -8.39 4.04 14.36
C ALA A 111 -8.41 3.06 15.56
N LYS A 112 -8.56 1.75 15.30
CA LYS A 112 -8.46 0.70 16.35
C LYS A 112 -7.05 0.64 16.95
N ALA A 113 -6.03 0.92 16.16
CA ALA A 113 -4.63 1.00 16.63
C ALA A 113 -4.33 2.33 17.38
N GLY A 114 -5.28 3.25 17.48
CA GLY A 114 -5.10 4.53 18.16
C GLY A 114 -4.27 5.56 17.39
N LEU A 115 -4.01 5.34 16.11
CA LEU A 115 -3.24 6.26 15.25
C LEU A 115 -4.15 7.32 14.60
N LEU A 116 -5.41 6.95 14.30
CA LEU A 116 -6.43 7.86 13.79
C LEU A 116 -7.60 7.95 14.76
N LYS A 117 -8.26 9.10 14.78
CA LYS A 117 -9.52 9.33 15.45
C LYS A 117 -10.60 9.57 14.40
N LYS A 118 -11.73 8.85 14.50
CA LYS A 118 -12.90 9.09 13.66
C LYS A 118 -13.56 10.39 14.06
N GLU A 119 -13.80 11.25 13.09
CA GLU A 119 -14.54 12.51 13.24
C GLU A 119 -15.75 12.51 12.30
N TRP A 120 -16.65 13.50 12.38
CA TRP A 120 -17.81 13.58 11.51
C TRP A 120 -17.47 13.50 10.01
N ARG A 121 -16.38 14.17 9.57
CA ARG A 121 -16.01 14.26 8.15
C ARG A 121 -14.81 13.40 7.79
N GLY A 122 -14.60 12.29 8.47
CA GLY A 122 -13.52 11.37 8.15
C GLY A 122 -12.64 11.00 9.33
N TYR A 123 -11.34 10.96 9.11
CA TYR A 123 -10.37 10.54 10.12
C TYR A 123 -9.30 11.62 10.30
N ARG A 124 -8.84 11.78 11.53
CA ARG A 124 -7.77 12.71 11.89
C ARG A 124 -6.70 11.99 12.69
N PRO A 125 -5.41 12.29 12.46
CA PRO A 125 -4.33 11.77 13.29
C PRO A 125 -4.50 12.12 14.76
N GLN A 126 -4.28 11.15 15.66
CA GLN A 126 -4.25 11.40 17.10
C GLN A 126 -2.96 12.10 17.52
N SER A 127 -1.84 11.78 16.86
CA SER A 127 -0.54 12.39 17.06
C SER A 127 0.08 12.70 15.70
N SER A 128 0.41 13.97 15.47
CA SER A 128 1.10 14.39 14.23
C SER A 128 2.46 13.70 14.06
N ALA A 129 3.19 13.48 15.15
CA ALA A 129 4.48 12.81 15.11
C ALA A 129 4.38 11.35 14.69
N GLN A 130 3.39 10.62 15.25
CA GLN A 130 3.16 9.21 14.88
C GLN A 130 2.63 9.08 13.45
N ALA A 131 1.75 9.98 13.01
CA ALA A 131 1.24 9.97 11.65
C ALA A 131 2.31 10.33 10.61
N ALA A 132 3.24 11.21 10.96
CA ALA A 132 4.33 11.60 10.07
C ALA A 132 5.45 10.54 9.99
N GLU A 133 5.54 9.60 10.92
CA GLU A 133 6.63 8.63 11.02
C GLU A 133 6.89 7.87 9.71
N PRO A 134 5.89 7.24 9.04
CA PRO A 134 6.14 6.48 7.81
C PRO A 134 6.69 7.35 6.68
N ARG A 135 6.21 8.59 6.57
CA ARG A 135 6.70 9.57 5.60
C ARG A 135 8.15 9.98 5.89
N VAL A 136 8.43 10.33 7.14
CA VAL A 136 9.79 10.71 7.58
C VAL A 136 10.77 9.58 7.36
N ARG A 137 10.41 8.35 7.74
CA ARG A 137 11.23 7.17 7.54
C ARG A 137 11.53 6.92 6.06
N LEU A 138 10.51 6.91 5.20
CA LEU A 138 10.70 6.68 3.77
C LEU A 138 11.54 7.80 3.13
N THR A 139 11.28 9.07 3.50
CA THR A 139 12.09 10.22 3.08
C THR A 139 13.55 10.07 3.48
N HIS A 140 13.83 9.61 4.70
CA HIS A 140 15.18 9.39 5.19
C HIS A 140 15.90 8.32 4.38
N LEU A 141 15.27 7.16 4.13
CA LEU A 141 15.82 6.08 3.30
C LEU A 141 16.15 6.58 1.88
N VAL A 142 15.24 7.36 1.28
CA VAL A 142 15.43 7.95 -0.05
C VAL A 142 16.56 8.97 -0.06
N THR A 143 16.61 9.89 0.91
CA THR A 143 17.60 10.97 0.97
C THR A 143 19.00 10.45 1.23
N ARG A 144 19.13 9.39 2.03
CA ARG A 144 20.43 8.78 2.34
C ARG A 144 20.86 7.71 1.35
N HIS A 145 20.03 7.44 0.33
CA HIS A 145 20.27 6.38 -0.63
C HIS A 145 20.48 5.01 0.02
N GLU A 146 19.72 4.75 1.11
CA GLU A 146 19.82 3.49 1.84
C GLU A 146 19.16 2.35 1.07
N HIS A 147 19.62 1.13 1.31
CA HIS A 147 19.01 -0.05 0.72
C HIS A 147 17.56 -0.22 1.20
N LEU A 148 16.60 -0.24 0.27
CA LEU A 148 15.20 -0.46 0.57
C LEU A 148 14.91 -1.97 0.70
N ALA A 149 14.35 -2.39 1.83
CA ALA A 149 13.77 -3.71 1.96
C ALA A 149 12.56 -3.85 1.02
N ALA A 150 12.12 -5.08 0.73
CA ALA A 150 10.99 -5.35 -0.17
C ALA A 150 9.71 -4.58 0.24
N VAL A 151 9.44 -4.50 1.53
CA VAL A 151 8.28 -3.76 2.08
C VAL A 151 8.38 -2.25 1.84
N ASP A 152 9.56 -1.65 2.04
CA ASP A 152 9.77 -0.22 1.83
C ASP A 152 9.79 0.13 0.33
N LEU A 153 10.27 -0.80 -0.51
CA LEU A 153 10.28 -0.66 -1.95
C LEU A 153 8.86 -0.71 -2.54
N ALA A 154 8.02 -1.64 -2.07
CA ALA A 154 6.61 -1.67 -2.47
C ALA A 154 5.86 -0.41 -2.00
N LEU A 155 6.12 0.06 -0.77
CA LEU A 155 5.56 1.31 -0.26
C LEU A 155 6.00 2.50 -1.11
N LEU A 156 7.28 2.58 -1.48
CA LEU A 156 7.79 3.63 -2.37
C LEU A 156 7.05 3.63 -3.71
N ALA A 157 6.91 2.46 -4.36
CA ALA A 157 6.23 2.35 -5.64
C ALA A 157 4.77 2.80 -5.54
N LEU A 158 4.02 2.31 -4.55
CA LEU A 158 2.62 2.70 -4.33
C LEU A 158 2.48 4.19 -4.00
N THR A 159 3.43 4.77 -3.25
CA THR A 159 3.46 6.21 -2.95
C THR A 159 3.65 7.04 -4.23
N VAL A 160 4.54 6.60 -5.12
CA VAL A 160 4.77 7.27 -6.42
C VAL A 160 3.55 7.14 -7.32
N HIS A 161 2.98 5.95 -7.48
CA HIS A 161 1.78 5.73 -8.31
C HIS A 161 0.55 6.50 -7.77
N ALA A 162 0.42 6.64 -6.44
CA ALA A 162 -0.62 7.47 -5.85
C ALA A 162 -0.40 9.00 -6.02
N GLY A 163 0.64 9.42 -6.77
CA GLY A 163 0.94 10.83 -7.00
C GLY A 163 1.53 11.56 -5.78
N LEU A 164 2.04 10.82 -4.79
CA LEU A 164 2.57 11.35 -3.54
C LEU A 164 4.11 11.45 -3.52
N ARG A 165 4.75 11.35 -4.71
CA ARG A 165 6.23 11.44 -4.83
C ARG A 165 6.81 12.65 -4.13
N GLN A 166 6.18 13.81 -4.23
CA GLN A 166 6.62 15.06 -3.59
C GLN A 166 6.64 15.00 -2.06
N GLU A 167 5.85 14.11 -1.46
CA GLU A 167 5.81 13.96 0.00
C GLU A 167 7.04 13.27 0.58
N ILE A 168 7.83 12.59 -0.26
CA ILE A 168 9.02 11.83 0.12
C ILE A 168 10.31 12.37 -0.51
N VAL A 169 10.23 13.32 -1.45
CA VAL A 169 11.37 13.94 -2.15
C VAL A 169 11.37 15.44 -1.86
N TRP A 170 11.96 15.85 -0.74
CA TRP A 170 11.93 17.24 -0.29
C TRP A 170 12.92 18.17 -1.00
N GLN A 171 14.04 17.65 -1.49
CA GLN A 171 15.16 18.47 -1.94
C GLN A 171 14.96 19.09 -3.32
N ASN A 172 14.02 18.63 -4.14
CA ASN A 172 13.65 19.22 -5.42
C ASN A 172 12.24 18.77 -5.82
N PRO A 173 11.18 19.36 -5.31
CA PRO A 173 9.83 19.05 -5.73
C PRO A 173 9.70 19.34 -7.23
N GLY A 174 9.35 18.32 -8.03
CA GLY A 174 9.20 18.43 -9.49
C GLY A 174 10.42 18.04 -10.32
N ARG A 175 11.56 17.66 -9.73
CA ARG A 175 12.70 17.05 -10.45
C ARG A 175 12.74 15.55 -10.26
N ASP A 176 13.24 14.87 -11.30
CA ASP A 176 13.56 13.44 -11.23
C ASP A 176 14.54 13.18 -10.09
N ASN A 177 14.24 12.18 -9.28
CA ASN A 177 15.14 11.71 -8.24
C ASN A 177 15.78 10.41 -8.72
N PRO A 178 17.06 10.43 -9.16
CA PRO A 178 17.70 9.25 -9.76
C PRO A 178 17.70 8.04 -8.83
N PHE A 179 17.74 8.24 -7.52
CA PHE A 179 17.68 7.14 -6.57
C PHE A 179 16.29 6.49 -6.58
N VAL A 180 15.20 7.28 -6.49
CA VAL A 180 13.82 6.75 -6.60
C VAL A 180 13.64 5.98 -7.90
N ASP A 181 14.09 6.55 -9.02
CA ASP A 181 13.96 5.92 -10.33
C ASP A 181 14.78 4.61 -10.42
N SER A 182 15.97 4.58 -9.83
CA SER A 182 16.79 3.36 -9.73
C SER A 182 16.13 2.27 -8.89
N GLN A 183 15.45 2.65 -7.78
CA GLN A 183 14.72 1.69 -6.95
C GLN A 183 13.47 1.14 -7.64
N LEU A 184 12.74 1.98 -8.37
CA LEU A 184 11.62 1.52 -9.21
C LEU A 184 12.10 0.62 -10.35
N HIS A 185 13.24 0.93 -10.96
CA HIS A 185 13.87 0.06 -11.94
C HIS A 185 14.26 -1.29 -11.33
N ARG A 186 14.86 -1.30 -10.13
CA ARG A 186 15.18 -2.52 -9.38
C ARG A 186 13.93 -3.35 -9.09
N LEU A 187 12.83 -2.74 -8.65
CA LEU A 187 11.55 -3.44 -8.44
C LEU A 187 11.09 -4.17 -9.71
N ARG A 188 11.29 -3.55 -10.87
CA ARG A 188 10.92 -4.09 -12.19
C ARG A 188 11.83 -5.22 -12.66
N THR A 189 13.13 -5.15 -12.37
CA THR A 189 14.15 -6.03 -12.99
C THR A 189 14.61 -7.16 -12.09
N ASP A 190 14.40 -7.08 -10.78
CA ASP A 190 14.77 -8.11 -9.82
C ASP A 190 13.72 -9.24 -9.79
N PRO A 191 14.08 -10.47 -10.21
CA PRO A 191 13.13 -11.60 -10.21
C PRO A 191 12.51 -11.90 -8.85
N TRP A 192 13.24 -11.64 -7.75
CA TRP A 192 12.74 -11.85 -6.39
C TRP A 192 11.64 -10.86 -5.98
N LEU A 193 11.54 -9.74 -6.69
CA LEU A 193 10.55 -8.68 -6.45
C LEU A 193 9.41 -8.71 -7.47
N HIS A 194 9.42 -9.68 -8.40
CA HIS A 194 8.45 -9.77 -9.51
C HIS A 194 7.00 -9.67 -9.05
N SER A 195 6.61 -10.43 -8.02
CA SER A 195 5.22 -10.38 -7.52
C SER A 195 4.83 -9.00 -6.96
N LEU A 196 5.75 -8.30 -6.31
CA LEU A 196 5.51 -6.94 -5.83
C LEU A 196 5.39 -5.96 -7.00
N TYR A 197 6.24 -6.12 -8.01
CA TYR A 197 6.17 -5.34 -9.25
C TYR A 197 4.83 -5.55 -9.95
N ALA A 198 4.36 -6.78 -10.11
CA ALA A 198 3.09 -7.09 -10.76
C ALA A 198 1.91 -6.38 -10.05
N VAL A 199 1.84 -6.45 -8.72
CA VAL A 199 0.79 -5.75 -7.95
C VAL A 199 0.88 -4.24 -8.11
N THR A 200 2.08 -3.64 -7.99
CA THR A 200 2.23 -2.19 -8.11
C THR A 200 1.92 -1.70 -9.53
N THR A 201 2.22 -2.51 -10.55
CA THR A 201 1.87 -2.22 -11.95
C THR A 201 0.36 -2.27 -12.17
N ALA A 202 -0.35 -3.25 -11.59
CA ALA A 202 -1.81 -3.30 -11.66
C ALA A 202 -2.45 -2.04 -11.05
N VAL A 203 -1.90 -1.52 -9.94
CA VAL A 203 -2.32 -0.24 -9.35
C VAL A 203 -2.08 0.92 -10.31
N ASP A 204 -0.88 1.01 -10.89
CA ASP A 204 -0.55 2.06 -11.86
C ASP A 204 -1.47 2.05 -13.07
N HIS A 205 -1.77 0.87 -13.63
CA HIS A 205 -2.71 0.71 -14.73
C HIS A 205 -4.11 1.26 -14.39
N LYS A 206 -4.61 0.99 -13.18
CA LYS A 206 -5.94 1.50 -12.76
C LYS A 206 -5.94 3.00 -12.62
N ILE A 207 -4.92 3.57 -12.01
CA ILE A 207 -4.78 5.02 -11.83
C ILE A 207 -4.64 5.72 -13.19
N SER A 208 -3.75 5.21 -14.06
CA SER A 208 -3.49 5.79 -15.39
C SER A 208 -4.73 5.74 -16.26
N ARG A 209 -5.44 4.60 -16.36
CA ARG A 209 -6.69 4.49 -17.12
C ARG A 209 -7.74 5.49 -16.68
N ARG A 210 -7.79 5.81 -15.38
CA ARG A 210 -8.74 6.79 -14.86
C ARG A 210 -8.40 8.22 -15.27
N ALA A 211 -7.10 8.56 -15.28
CA ALA A 211 -6.64 9.89 -15.70
C ALA A 211 -7.01 10.23 -17.17
N PHE A 212 -7.15 9.20 -18.02
CA PHE A 212 -7.54 9.37 -19.43
C PHE A 212 -9.06 9.30 -19.67
N ALA A 213 -9.87 9.00 -18.65
CA ALA A 213 -11.33 8.89 -18.76
C ALA A 213 -12.07 10.20 -18.45
N HIS A 214 -11.34 11.27 -18.18
CA HIS A 214 -11.81 12.65 -17.92
C HIS A 214 -11.18 13.64 -18.88
#